data_08b212ac9f0ccf4bd96d19473d255494
#
_entry.id   08b212ac9f0ccf4bd96d19473d255494
#
_cell.length_a   1.000
_cell.length_b   1.000
_cell.length_c   1.000
_cell.angle_alpha   90.00
_cell.angle_beta   90.00
_cell.angle_gamma   90.00
#
_symmetry.space_group_name_H-M   'P 1'
#
loop_
_entity.id
_entity.type
_entity.pdbx_description
1 polymer ?
#
loop_
_entity_poly.entity_id
_entity_poly.type
_entity_poly.pdbx_seq_one_letter_code
_entity_poly.pdbx_strand_id
1 'polypeptide(L)'
;MVRLFSFVLVCVIAVLPLSGSGAGAAGRLDDATILAIYDQANTADILTGRLAAKYGASEEVRALGRMVATDHVAVQQMGRDLAKKLGVVPTPPEGDTSIADYASAVALLQSKRGAEFDREYLRYEVAFHQGVIDAVKGTLLPAVSNPELRSLITTVLPGFEHHLAATKAAAEKMGIK
;
A
#
# COMPACT_ATOMS: atom_id res chain seq x y z
N MET A 1 -28.56 11.73 -16.58
CA MET A 1 -28.42 10.75 -15.48
C MET A 1 -27.13 9.96 -15.71
N VAL A 2 -26.04 10.44 -15.16
CA VAL A 2 -24.73 9.77 -15.22
C VAL A 2 -24.55 9.05 -13.89
N ARG A 3 -24.52 7.72 -13.93
CA ARG A 3 -24.26 6.90 -12.75
C ARG A 3 -22.79 7.06 -12.36
N LEU A 4 -22.55 7.68 -11.21
CA LEU A 4 -21.24 7.66 -10.54
C LEU A 4 -20.93 6.21 -10.17
N PHE A 5 -19.99 5.59 -10.87
CA PHE A 5 -19.36 4.38 -10.39
C PHE A 5 -18.26 4.80 -9.38
N SER A 6 -18.59 4.68 -8.10
CA SER A 6 -17.59 4.70 -7.03
C SER A 6 -16.80 3.41 -7.10
N PHE A 7 -15.64 3.44 -7.77
CA PHE A 7 -14.64 2.40 -7.59
C PHE A 7 -13.75 2.80 -6.40
N VAL A 8 -14.19 2.44 -5.20
CA VAL A 8 -13.28 2.30 -4.06
C VAL A 8 -12.69 0.92 -4.22
N LEU A 9 -11.55 0.83 -4.89
CA LEU A 9 -10.78 -0.40 -4.94
C LEU A 9 -9.95 -0.47 -3.67
N VAL A 10 -10.57 -0.96 -2.61
CA VAL A 10 -9.87 -1.40 -1.41
C VAL A 10 -9.21 -2.71 -1.79
N CYS A 11 -7.87 -2.78 -1.74
CA CYS A 11 -7.15 -4.05 -1.70
C CYS A 11 -7.57 -4.79 -0.42
N VAL A 12 -8.78 -5.33 -0.41
CA VAL A 12 -9.21 -6.29 0.59
C VAL A 12 -8.66 -7.62 0.12
N ILE A 13 -7.67 -8.13 0.85
CA ILE A 13 -7.38 -9.56 0.81
C ILE A 13 -8.67 -10.23 1.31
N ALA A 14 -9.56 -10.56 0.39
CA ALA A 14 -10.78 -11.28 0.70
C ALA A 14 -10.41 -12.71 1.06
N VAL A 15 -10.22 -12.96 2.35
CA VAL A 15 -10.20 -14.31 2.89
C VAL A 15 -11.65 -14.78 2.93
N LEU A 16 -12.13 -15.42 1.86
CA LEU A 16 -13.40 -16.11 1.85
C LEU A 16 -13.27 -17.39 2.68
N PRO A 17 -14.17 -17.66 3.65
CA PRO A 17 -14.23 -18.95 4.27
C PRO A 17 -14.84 -19.96 3.29
N LEU A 18 -14.00 -20.76 2.64
CA LEU A 18 -14.49 -21.95 1.93
C LEU A 18 -14.71 -23.08 2.94
N SER A 19 -15.97 -23.32 3.30
CA SER A 19 -16.41 -24.60 3.87
C SER A 19 -16.52 -25.61 2.72
N GLY A 20 -15.50 -26.43 2.56
CA GLY A 20 -15.48 -27.50 1.55
C GLY A 20 -14.27 -28.39 1.74
N SER A 21 -14.51 -29.66 2.12
CA SER A 21 -13.50 -30.69 2.33
C SER A 21 -12.72 -30.99 1.05
N GLY A 22 -11.52 -30.45 0.98
CA GLY A 22 -10.55 -30.71 -0.06
C GLY A 22 -9.27 -29.98 0.35
N ALA A 23 -8.27 -30.73 0.85
CA ALA A 23 -7.00 -30.17 1.28
C ALA A 23 -6.16 -29.76 0.06
N GLY A 24 -6.55 -28.64 -0.58
CA GLY A 24 -5.68 -27.80 -1.36
C GLY A 24 -5.26 -26.67 -0.42
N ALA A 25 -3.97 -26.53 -0.14
CA ALA A 25 -3.44 -25.47 0.70
C ALA A 25 -3.83 -24.11 0.11
N ALA A 26 -4.92 -23.53 0.59
CA ALA A 26 -5.14 -22.08 0.47
C ALA A 26 -3.88 -21.45 1.06
N GLY A 27 -3.11 -20.72 0.25
CA GLY A 27 -1.75 -20.31 0.54
C GLY A 27 -1.64 -19.67 1.91
N ARG A 28 -1.05 -20.42 2.85
CA ARG A 28 -0.77 -19.94 4.19
C ARG A 28 0.15 -18.73 4.05
N LEU A 29 -0.21 -17.60 4.65
CA LEU A 29 0.68 -16.46 4.73
C LEU A 29 1.92 -16.85 5.51
N ASP A 30 2.99 -17.16 4.80
CA ASP A 30 4.32 -17.38 5.35
C ASP A 30 5.17 -16.10 5.24
N ASP A 31 6.35 -16.12 5.83
CA ASP A 31 7.25 -14.96 5.84
C ASP A 31 7.70 -14.57 4.43
N ALA A 32 7.82 -15.51 3.48
CA ALA A 32 8.15 -15.20 2.09
C ALA A 32 7.02 -14.43 1.38
N THR A 33 5.79 -14.85 1.61
CA THR A 33 4.60 -14.17 1.10
C THR A 33 4.43 -12.79 1.73
N ILE A 34 4.64 -12.67 3.04
CA ILE A 34 4.55 -11.38 3.75
C ILE A 34 5.62 -10.41 3.25
N LEU A 35 6.86 -10.87 3.00
CA LEU A 35 7.91 -10.05 2.40
C LEU A 35 7.58 -9.59 0.98
N ALA A 36 6.90 -10.43 0.18
CA ALA A 36 6.45 -10.04 -1.14
C ALA A 36 5.35 -8.95 -1.08
N ILE A 37 4.33 -9.14 -0.24
CA ILE A 37 3.28 -8.14 0.00
C ILE A 37 3.89 -6.82 0.47
N TYR A 38 4.84 -6.88 1.39
CA TYR A 38 5.56 -5.72 1.89
C TYR A 38 6.30 -4.98 0.76
N ASP A 39 7.03 -5.68 -0.10
CA ASP A 39 7.76 -5.06 -1.23
C ASP A 39 6.81 -4.43 -2.24
N GLN A 40 5.69 -5.09 -2.55
CA GLN A 40 4.69 -4.60 -3.49
C GLN A 40 3.94 -3.37 -2.97
N ALA A 41 3.55 -3.35 -1.69
CA ALA A 41 2.92 -2.19 -1.08
C ALA A 41 3.85 -0.95 -1.13
N ASN A 42 5.12 -1.13 -0.77
CA ASN A 42 6.10 -0.04 -0.89
C ASN A 42 6.31 0.40 -2.34
N THR A 43 6.28 -0.52 -3.31
CA THR A 43 6.38 -0.18 -4.74
C THR A 43 5.21 0.71 -5.18
N ALA A 44 3.99 0.42 -4.75
CA ALA A 44 2.81 1.23 -5.06
C ALA A 44 2.98 2.67 -4.57
N ASP A 45 3.36 2.86 -3.29
CA ASP A 45 3.55 4.18 -2.69
C ASP A 45 4.73 4.96 -3.30
N ILE A 46 5.82 4.28 -3.65
CA ILE A 46 6.94 4.92 -4.36
C ILE A 46 6.48 5.48 -5.70
N LEU A 47 5.67 4.73 -6.45
CA LEU A 47 5.22 5.14 -7.78
C LEU A 47 4.20 6.29 -7.69
N THR A 48 3.18 6.16 -6.85
CA THR A 48 2.14 7.18 -6.68
C THR A 48 2.69 8.45 -6.04
N GLY A 49 3.56 8.32 -5.03
CA GLY A 49 4.26 9.44 -4.41
C GLY A 49 5.15 10.21 -5.39
N ARG A 50 5.88 9.52 -6.28
CA ARG A 50 6.65 10.16 -7.35
C ARG A 50 5.78 10.90 -8.35
N LEU A 51 4.60 10.37 -8.68
CA LEU A 51 3.63 11.07 -9.51
C LEU A 51 3.14 12.34 -8.82
N ALA A 52 2.80 12.28 -7.53
CA ALA A 52 2.38 13.43 -6.76
C ALA A 52 3.48 14.48 -6.62
N ALA A 53 4.72 14.08 -6.36
CA ALA A 53 5.87 14.97 -6.30
C ALA A 53 6.09 15.73 -7.63
N LYS A 54 5.78 15.10 -8.76
CA LYS A 54 5.98 15.65 -10.10
C LYS A 54 4.78 16.43 -10.62
N TYR A 55 3.57 15.94 -10.41
CA TYR A 55 2.36 16.44 -11.07
C TYR A 55 1.36 17.09 -10.12
N GLY A 56 1.58 17.05 -8.81
CA GLY A 56 0.75 17.72 -7.82
C GLY A 56 0.60 19.21 -8.13
N ALA A 57 -0.63 19.70 -8.14
CA ALA A 57 -0.90 21.11 -8.41
C ALA A 57 -0.50 21.99 -7.22
N SER A 58 -0.84 21.56 -6.01
CA SER A 58 -0.46 22.23 -4.77
C SER A 58 0.95 21.85 -4.32
N GLU A 59 1.64 22.78 -3.64
CA GLU A 59 2.94 22.45 -3.02
C GLU A 59 2.77 21.43 -1.90
N GLU A 60 1.66 21.43 -1.22
CA GLU A 60 1.33 20.50 -0.16
C GLU A 60 1.29 19.05 -0.68
N VAL A 61 0.63 18.82 -1.81
CA VAL A 61 0.58 17.50 -2.46
C VAL A 61 1.95 17.08 -2.99
N ARG A 62 2.71 18.02 -3.57
CA ARG A 62 4.08 17.70 -4.02
C ARG A 62 5.01 17.35 -2.86
N ALA A 63 4.91 18.07 -1.74
CA ALA A 63 5.70 17.80 -0.55
C ALA A 63 5.34 16.45 0.08
N LEU A 64 4.04 16.15 0.20
CA LEU A 64 3.54 14.85 0.66
C LEU A 64 4.05 13.72 -0.23
N GLY A 65 3.94 13.87 -1.55
CA GLY A 65 4.44 12.86 -2.50
C GLY A 65 5.95 12.62 -2.40
N ARG A 66 6.76 13.67 -2.16
CA ARG A 66 8.20 13.51 -1.91
C ARG A 66 8.46 12.74 -0.61
N MET A 67 7.76 13.09 0.46
CA MET A 67 7.88 12.42 1.75
C MET A 67 7.55 10.93 1.62
N VAL A 68 6.37 10.59 1.13
CA VAL A 68 5.91 9.21 0.94
C VAL A 68 6.91 8.43 0.09
N ALA A 69 7.27 8.94 -1.11
CA ALA A 69 8.18 8.23 -2.00
C ALA A 69 9.57 8.00 -1.37
N THR A 70 10.10 8.96 -0.62
CA THR A 70 11.43 8.85 0.00
C THR A 70 11.43 7.82 1.12
N ASP A 71 10.45 7.90 2.00
CA ASP A 71 10.35 7.02 3.16
C ASP A 71 10.11 5.57 2.72
N HIS A 72 9.22 5.36 1.75
CA HIS A 72 8.92 4.03 1.22
C HIS A 72 10.10 3.40 0.45
N VAL A 73 10.96 4.19 -0.21
CA VAL A 73 12.22 3.67 -0.78
C VAL A 73 13.13 3.10 0.30
N ALA A 74 13.30 3.83 1.41
CA ALA A 74 14.13 3.36 2.53
C ALA A 74 13.54 2.12 3.19
N VAL A 75 12.23 2.15 3.46
CA VAL A 75 11.50 1.05 4.08
C VAL A 75 11.52 -0.21 3.19
N GLN A 76 11.33 -0.07 1.87
CA GLN A 76 11.43 -1.17 0.92
C GLN A 76 12.82 -1.81 0.94
N GLN A 77 13.87 -0.99 0.98
CA GLN A 77 15.25 -1.49 1.05
C GLN A 77 15.49 -2.31 2.32
N MET A 78 14.96 -1.86 3.47
CA MET A 78 15.06 -2.63 4.72
C MET A 78 14.44 -4.03 4.57
N GLY A 79 13.29 -4.16 3.92
CA GLY A 79 12.66 -5.46 3.66
C GLY A 79 13.48 -6.36 2.73
N ARG A 80 14.04 -5.79 1.68
CA ARG A 80 14.91 -6.50 0.72
C ARG A 80 16.21 -6.98 1.37
N ASP A 81 16.82 -6.16 2.20
CA ASP A 81 18.03 -6.51 2.95
C ASP A 81 17.73 -7.63 3.95
N LEU A 82 16.58 -7.57 4.61
CA LEU A 82 16.13 -8.64 5.51
C LEU A 82 15.88 -9.94 4.74
N ALA A 83 15.17 -9.91 3.61
CA ALA A 83 14.95 -11.09 2.78
C ALA A 83 16.28 -11.75 2.36
N LYS A 84 17.24 -10.93 1.92
CA LYS A 84 18.60 -11.39 1.58
C LYS A 84 19.32 -12.01 2.78
N LYS A 85 19.26 -11.36 3.95
CA LYS A 85 19.87 -11.86 5.20
C LYS A 85 19.32 -13.22 5.61
N LEU A 86 18.00 -13.38 5.48
CA LEU A 86 17.29 -14.62 5.84
C LEU A 86 17.41 -15.72 4.77
N GLY A 87 17.95 -15.42 3.59
CA GLY A 87 17.98 -16.34 2.46
C GLY A 87 16.59 -16.67 1.92
N VAL A 88 15.61 -15.79 2.11
CA VAL A 88 14.23 -15.95 1.69
C VAL A 88 14.01 -15.25 0.35
N VAL A 89 13.35 -15.95 -0.58
CA VAL A 89 12.89 -15.35 -1.84
C VAL A 89 11.44 -14.88 -1.67
N PRO A 90 11.17 -13.56 -1.67
CA PRO A 90 9.81 -13.05 -1.58
C PRO A 90 8.94 -13.64 -2.70
N THR A 91 7.83 -14.27 -2.34
CA THR A 91 6.96 -14.98 -3.28
C THR A 91 5.53 -14.49 -3.10
N PRO A 92 4.97 -13.76 -4.09
CA PRO A 92 3.58 -13.29 -4.01
C PRO A 92 2.58 -14.43 -3.79
N PRO A 93 1.44 -14.17 -3.13
CA PRO A 93 0.40 -15.18 -2.96
C PRO A 93 -0.20 -15.59 -4.31
N GLU A 94 -0.75 -16.79 -4.37
CA GLU A 94 -1.49 -17.22 -5.55
C GLU A 94 -2.67 -16.30 -5.81
N GLY A 95 -2.84 -15.89 -7.07
CA GLY A 95 -3.90 -14.96 -7.47
C GLY A 95 -3.62 -13.49 -7.11
N ASP A 96 -2.39 -13.15 -6.75
CA ASP A 96 -1.99 -11.77 -6.46
C ASP A 96 -2.33 -10.81 -7.61
N THR A 97 -3.10 -9.76 -7.30
CA THR A 97 -3.51 -8.71 -8.24
C THR A 97 -2.77 -7.39 -8.02
N SER A 98 -1.90 -7.29 -7.03
CA SER A 98 -1.31 -6.02 -6.59
C SER A 98 -0.62 -5.25 -7.72
N ILE A 99 0.06 -5.94 -8.66
CA ILE A 99 0.68 -5.31 -9.83
C ILE A 99 -0.37 -4.65 -10.73
N ALA A 100 -1.49 -5.33 -11.00
CA ALA A 100 -2.57 -4.79 -11.81
C ALA A 100 -3.29 -3.63 -11.09
N ASP A 101 -3.43 -3.73 -9.78
CA ASP A 101 -4.10 -2.74 -8.95
C ASP A 101 -3.31 -1.43 -8.89
N TYR A 102 -2.02 -1.48 -8.60
CA TYR A 102 -1.22 -0.24 -8.61
C TYR A 102 -0.99 0.30 -10.02
N ALA A 103 -0.91 -0.54 -11.06
CA ALA A 103 -0.87 -0.07 -12.43
C ALA A 103 -2.14 0.71 -12.80
N SER A 104 -3.30 0.25 -12.33
CA SER A 104 -4.58 0.94 -12.49
C SER A 104 -4.60 2.28 -11.75
N ALA A 105 -4.10 2.32 -10.52
CA ALA A 105 -3.97 3.55 -9.74
C ALA A 105 -3.05 4.57 -10.43
N VAL A 106 -1.89 4.12 -10.92
CA VAL A 106 -0.94 4.95 -11.69
C VAL A 106 -1.62 5.49 -12.95
N ALA A 107 -2.33 4.67 -13.71
CA ALA A 107 -3.04 5.09 -14.93
C ALA A 107 -4.14 6.13 -14.61
N LEU A 108 -4.90 5.92 -13.52
CA LEU A 108 -5.89 6.88 -13.06
C LEU A 108 -5.24 8.23 -12.74
N LEU A 109 -4.18 8.24 -11.92
CA LEU A 109 -3.49 9.47 -11.55
C LEU A 109 -2.88 10.17 -12.77
N GLN A 110 -2.29 9.42 -13.70
CA GLN A 110 -1.74 9.97 -14.94
C GLN A 110 -2.80 10.57 -15.87
N SER A 111 -4.07 10.18 -15.74
CA SER A 111 -5.19 10.76 -16.49
C SER A 111 -5.66 12.11 -15.94
N LYS A 112 -5.25 12.49 -14.73
CA LYS A 112 -5.69 13.70 -14.01
C LYS A 112 -4.68 14.83 -14.11
N ARG A 113 -5.15 16.07 -13.96
CA ARG A 113 -4.34 17.28 -13.93
C ARG A 113 -4.88 18.30 -12.93
N GLY A 114 -4.03 19.20 -12.47
CA GLY A 114 -4.45 20.30 -11.59
C GLY A 114 -5.08 19.78 -10.30
N ALA A 115 -6.11 20.46 -9.84
CA ALA A 115 -6.82 20.15 -8.59
C ALA A 115 -7.51 18.74 -8.64
N GLU A 116 -7.82 18.22 -9.83
CA GLU A 116 -8.35 16.85 -9.93
C GLU A 116 -7.29 15.82 -9.62
N PHE A 117 -6.04 16.04 -10.06
CA PHE A 117 -4.93 15.19 -9.70
C PHE A 117 -4.76 15.15 -8.17
N ASP A 118 -4.67 16.32 -7.53
CA ASP A 118 -4.49 16.41 -6.08
C ASP A 118 -5.59 15.66 -5.33
N ARG A 119 -6.83 15.83 -5.76
CA ARG A 119 -7.99 15.16 -5.15
C ARG A 119 -7.91 13.64 -5.26
N GLU A 120 -7.60 13.12 -6.44
CA GLU A 120 -7.53 11.67 -6.67
C GLU A 120 -6.32 11.06 -5.94
N TYR A 121 -5.16 11.75 -5.92
CA TYR A 121 -4.01 11.31 -5.16
C TYR A 121 -4.32 11.21 -3.67
N LEU A 122 -4.87 12.25 -3.07
CA LEU A 122 -5.19 12.26 -1.64
C LEU A 122 -6.23 11.18 -1.27
N ARG A 123 -7.23 10.96 -2.11
CA ARG A 123 -8.20 9.86 -1.91
C ARG A 123 -7.55 8.50 -1.96
N TYR A 124 -6.71 8.29 -2.97
CA TYR A 124 -5.96 7.05 -3.11
C TYR A 124 -5.09 6.78 -1.89
N GLU A 125 -4.27 7.75 -1.50
CA GLU A 125 -3.33 7.61 -0.38
C GLU A 125 -4.03 7.35 0.96
N VAL A 126 -5.15 8.03 1.24
CA VAL A 126 -5.93 7.76 2.45
C VAL A 126 -6.45 6.33 2.45
N ALA A 127 -7.05 5.88 1.35
CA ALA A 127 -7.61 4.54 1.25
C ALA A 127 -6.52 3.46 1.29
N PHE A 128 -5.42 3.69 0.60
CA PHE A 128 -4.30 2.75 0.52
C PHE A 128 -3.61 2.57 1.88
N HIS A 129 -3.19 3.66 2.52
CA HIS A 129 -2.55 3.57 3.83
C HIS A 129 -3.46 2.99 4.91
N GLN A 130 -4.76 3.34 4.91
CA GLN A 130 -5.71 2.74 5.84
C GLN A 130 -5.79 1.22 5.62
N GLY A 131 -5.95 0.79 4.36
CA GLY A 131 -6.02 -0.64 4.03
C GLY A 131 -4.74 -1.41 4.38
N VAL A 132 -3.56 -0.84 4.12
CA VAL A 132 -2.27 -1.44 4.49
C VAL A 132 -2.13 -1.56 6.01
N ILE A 133 -2.45 -0.51 6.77
CA ILE A 133 -2.37 -0.53 8.23
C ILE A 133 -3.31 -1.60 8.81
N ASP A 134 -4.54 -1.67 8.30
CA ASP A 134 -5.52 -2.66 8.75
C ASP A 134 -5.07 -4.09 8.43
N ALA A 135 -4.53 -4.33 7.22
CA ALA A 135 -3.97 -5.61 6.84
C ALA A 135 -2.74 -5.99 7.68
N VAL A 136 -1.84 -5.05 7.94
CA VAL A 136 -0.66 -5.28 8.79
C VAL A 136 -1.08 -5.68 10.18
N LYS A 137 -1.99 -4.95 10.82
CA LYS A 137 -2.42 -5.22 12.20
C LYS A 137 -3.29 -6.48 12.31
N GLY A 138 -4.24 -6.65 11.40
CA GLY A 138 -5.24 -7.71 11.47
C GLY A 138 -4.82 -9.05 10.87
N THR A 139 -3.88 -9.04 9.94
CA THR A 139 -3.57 -10.24 9.13
C THR A 139 -2.08 -10.56 9.10
N LEU A 140 -1.24 -9.60 8.70
CA LEU A 140 0.17 -9.90 8.45
C LEU A 140 0.96 -10.14 9.74
N LEU A 141 0.92 -9.20 10.68
CA LEU A 141 1.62 -9.34 11.97
C LEU A 141 1.23 -10.61 12.75
N PRO A 142 -0.04 -11.00 12.84
CA PRO A 142 -0.41 -12.28 13.45
C PRO A 142 0.22 -13.50 12.75
N ALA A 143 0.40 -13.45 11.44
CA ALA A 143 0.91 -14.57 10.62
C ALA A 143 2.44 -14.65 10.60
N VAL A 144 3.17 -13.55 10.89
CA VAL A 144 4.63 -13.54 10.87
C VAL A 144 5.21 -14.56 11.85
N SER A 145 6.10 -15.43 11.37
CA SER A 145 6.80 -16.39 12.20
C SER A 145 8.23 -15.95 12.56
N ASN A 146 8.92 -15.25 11.66
CA ASN A 146 10.28 -14.78 11.89
C ASN A 146 10.32 -13.54 12.79
N PRO A 147 11.08 -13.53 13.90
CA PRO A 147 11.12 -12.41 14.85
C PRO A 147 11.74 -11.14 14.26
N GLU A 148 12.69 -11.24 13.32
CA GLU A 148 13.29 -10.07 12.69
C GLU A 148 12.31 -9.40 11.72
N LEU A 149 11.52 -10.19 10.97
CA LEU A 149 10.47 -9.66 10.12
C LEU A 149 9.36 -8.99 10.96
N ARG A 150 8.98 -9.61 12.08
CA ARG A 150 8.06 -8.99 13.05
C ARG A 150 8.59 -7.66 13.56
N SER A 151 9.86 -7.62 13.95
CA SER A 151 10.52 -6.41 14.43
C SER A 151 10.53 -5.32 13.35
N LEU A 152 10.89 -5.66 12.11
CA LEU A 152 10.87 -4.73 10.98
C LEU A 152 9.49 -4.11 10.80
N ILE A 153 8.45 -4.93 10.65
CA ILE A 153 7.08 -4.46 10.41
C ILE A 153 6.59 -3.58 11.56
N THR A 154 6.86 -3.98 12.80
CA THR A 154 6.48 -3.20 13.99
C THR A 154 7.20 -1.85 14.04
N THR A 155 8.46 -1.81 13.62
CA THR A 155 9.28 -0.58 13.62
C THR A 155 8.80 0.43 12.56
N VAL A 156 8.38 -0.04 11.38
CA VAL A 156 7.97 0.85 10.28
C VAL A 156 6.50 1.27 10.36
N LEU A 157 5.65 0.51 11.04
CA LEU A 157 4.20 0.77 11.12
C LEU A 157 3.83 2.20 11.57
N PRO A 158 4.50 2.81 12.58
CA PRO A 158 4.23 4.21 12.94
C PRO A 158 4.48 5.21 11.81
N GLY A 159 5.40 4.92 10.88
CA GLY A 159 5.62 5.73 9.68
C GLY A 159 4.42 5.72 8.76
N PHE A 160 3.81 4.56 8.52
CA PHE A 160 2.58 4.43 7.72
C PHE A 160 1.40 5.16 8.37
N GLU A 161 1.26 5.07 9.70
CA GLU A 161 0.26 5.82 10.46
C GLU A 161 0.47 7.34 10.34
N HIS A 162 1.74 7.78 10.34
CA HIS A 162 2.09 9.19 10.12
C HIS A 162 1.70 9.65 8.71
N HIS A 163 2.00 8.86 7.67
CA HIS A 163 1.61 9.17 6.29
C HIS A 163 0.09 9.28 6.15
N LEU A 164 -0.66 8.34 6.72
CA LEU A 164 -2.12 8.41 6.75
C LEU A 164 -2.63 9.68 7.41
N ALA A 165 -2.08 10.05 8.56
CA ALA A 165 -2.48 11.25 9.28
C ALA A 165 -2.16 12.52 8.47
N ALA A 166 -0.97 12.61 7.88
CA ALA A 166 -0.55 13.74 7.04
C ALA A 166 -1.45 13.86 5.80
N THR A 167 -1.76 12.73 5.15
CA THR A 167 -2.63 12.72 3.98
C THR A 167 -4.06 13.14 4.31
N LYS A 168 -4.62 12.65 5.43
CA LYS A 168 -5.95 13.08 5.92
C LYS A 168 -5.99 14.57 6.21
N ALA A 169 -4.95 15.11 6.86
CA ALA A 169 -4.86 16.55 7.13
C ALA A 169 -4.80 17.37 5.84
N ALA A 170 -4.05 16.93 4.83
CA ALA A 170 -4.01 17.59 3.52
C ALA A 170 -5.36 17.53 2.81
N ALA A 171 -6.04 16.37 2.83
CA ALA A 171 -7.37 16.20 2.25
C ALA A 171 -8.41 17.12 2.92
N GLU A 172 -8.40 17.21 4.25
CA GLU A 172 -9.29 18.07 5.01
C GLU A 172 -9.12 19.55 4.64
N LYS A 173 -7.87 20.06 4.58
CA LYS A 173 -7.58 21.44 4.16
C LYS A 173 -8.09 21.75 2.76
N MET A 174 -8.13 20.76 1.88
CA MET A 174 -8.63 20.90 0.52
C MET A 174 -10.14 20.62 0.39
N GLY A 175 -10.85 20.39 1.50
CA GLY A 175 -12.28 20.11 1.51
C GLY A 175 -12.63 18.76 0.86
N ILE A 176 -11.69 17.82 0.83
CA ILE A 176 -11.86 16.48 0.26
C ILE A 176 -12.34 15.56 1.40
N LYS A 177 -13.47 14.91 1.16
CA LYS A 177 -14.06 13.93 2.08
C LYS A 177 -13.87 12.52 1.52
#